data_7cc1eb1571e223bc046548f80f4b9673
#
_entry.id   7cc1eb1571e223bc046548f80f4b9673
#
_cell.length_a   1.000
_cell.length_b   1.000
_cell.length_c   1.000
_cell.angle_alpha   90.00
_cell.angle_beta   90.00
_cell.angle_gamma   90.00
#
_symmetry.space_group_name_H-M   'P 1'
#
loop_
_entity.id
_entity.type
_entity.pdbx_description
1 polymer ?
#
loop_
_entity_poly.entity_id
_entity_poly.type
_entity_poly.pdbx_seq_one_letter_code
_entity_poly.pdbx_strand_id
1 'polypeptide(L)'
;MPRLFVAICLPKEVRNSLGSLQSGLAKVRWVPNETLHLTVRFIGEISILDAEDIVGALGQIQTPPFELRFGELGSFSSGSRVRSLWIGLGETSNLESLKRSVDRILTGVGVEADSQKYIPHVTLGRVGSRL
;
A
#
# COMPACT_ATOMS: atom_id res chain seq x y z
N MET A 1 -3.94 17.02 12.29
CA MET A 1 -4.72 16.39 11.18
C MET A 1 -4.21 14.98 10.94
N PRO A 2 -5.11 14.02 10.89
CA PRO A 2 -4.66 12.65 10.61
C PRO A 2 -4.12 12.49 9.20
N ARG A 3 -3.21 11.53 9.04
CA ARG A 3 -2.74 11.09 7.73
C ARG A 3 -3.39 9.76 7.43
N LEU A 4 -4.03 9.66 6.29
CA LEU A 4 -4.78 8.46 5.93
C LEU A 4 -4.24 7.80 4.67
N PHE A 5 -4.40 6.50 4.63
CA PHE A 5 -4.25 5.72 3.42
C PHE A 5 -5.24 4.56 3.45
N VAL A 6 -5.60 4.08 2.28
CA VAL A 6 -6.48 2.92 2.13
C VAL A 6 -5.60 1.72 1.84
N ALA A 7 -5.76 0.65 2.62
CA ALA A 7 -4.91 -0.51 2.51
C ALA A 7 -5.69 -1.81 2.72
N ILE A 8 -5.12 -2.89 2.22
CA ILE A 8 -5.57 -4.24 2.48
C ILE A 8 -4.70 -4.80 3.60
N CYS A 9 -5.35 -5.26 4.67
CA CYS A 9 -4.67 -5.94 5.76
C CYS A 9 -4.36 -7.37 5.33
N LEU A 10 -3.12 -7.80 5.54
CA LEU A 10 -2.70 -9.14 5.16
C LEU A 10 -2.91 -10.12 6.30
N PRO A 11 -3.33 -11.37 6.03
CA PRO A 11 -3.42 -12.40 7.05
C PRO A 11 -2.06 -12.66 7.70
N LYS A 12 -2.09 -13.12 8.95
CA LYS A 12 -0.87 -13.37 9.71
C LYS A 12 0.06 -14.36 9.02
N GLU A 13 -0.49 -15.40 8.42
CA GLU A 13 0.31 -16.41 7.71
C GLU A 13 1.04 -15.79 6.52
N VAL A 14 0.37 -14.89 5.81
CA VAL A 14 0.99 -14.19 4.68
C VAL A 14 2.09 -13.26 5.19
N ARG A 15 1.83 -12.50 6.25
CA ARG A 15 2.84 -11.61 6.83
C ARG A 15 4.06 -12.39 7.31
N ASN A 16 3.85 -13.56 7.90
CA ASN A 16 4.95 -14.41 8.34
C ASN A 16 5.78 -14.92 7.17
N SER A 17 5.13 -15.30 6.08
CA SER A 17 5.84 -15.71 4.87
C SER A 17 6.67 -14.57 4.29
N LEU A 18 6.12 -13.36 4.26
CA LEU A 18 6.88 -12.19 3.81
C LEU A 18 8.02 -11.87 4.76
N GLY A 19 7.82 -12.09 6.05
CA GLY A 19 8.86 -11.87 7.05
C GLY A 19 10.10 -12.72 6.82
N SER A 20 9.95 -13.89 6.20
CA SER A 20 11.10 -14.73 5.89
C SER A 20 12.01 -14.11 4.83
N LEU A 21 11.52 -13.13 4.08
CA LEU A 21 12.31 -12.39 3.10
C LEU A 21 13.05 -11.20 3.70
N GLN A 22 12.75 -10.86 4.94
CA GLN A 22 13.27 -9.66 5.60
C GLN A 22 14.57 -9.96 6.33
N SER A 23 15.63 -10.25 5.58
CA SER A 23 16.92 -10.54 6.19
C SER A 23 18.04 -10.43 5.15
N GLY A 24 19.26 -10.48 5.60
CA GLY A 24 20.42 -10.61 4.73
C GLY A 24 21.02 -9.30 4.23
N LEU A 25 20.42 -8.17 4.50
CA LEU A 25 20.91 -6.87 4.02
C LEU A 25 21.15 -5.94 5.20
N ALA A 26 22.40 -5.44 5.30
CA ALA A 26 22.72 -4.41 6.25
C ALA A 26 22.09 -3.08 5.81
N LYS A 27 21.87 -2.18 6.74
CA LYS A 27 21.36 -0.82 6.47
C LYS A 27 19.92 -0.77 5.95
N VAL A 28 19.24 -1.88 5.97
CA VAL A 28 17.80 -1.92 5.66
C VAL A 28 17.03 -1.97 6.97
N ARG A 29 16.10 -1.05 7.09
CA ARG A 29 15.17 -1.03 8.22
C ARG A 29 13.92 -1.78 7.78
N TRP A 30 13.77 -2.99 8.29
CA TRP A 30 12.66 -3.86 7.89
C TRP A 30 11.35 -3.38 8.50
N VAL A 31 10.27 -3.46 7.70
CA VAL A 31 8.93 -3.10 8.17
C VAL A 31 8.49 -4.15 9.19
N PRO A 32 7.99 -3.73 10.37
CA PRO A 32 7.51 -4.69 11.36
C PRO A 32 6.39 -5.56 10.81
N ASN A 33 6.39 -6.84 11.20
CA ASN A 33 5.43 -7.82 10.70
C ASN A 33 3.98 -7.33 10.83
N GLU A 34 3.64 -6.74 11.97
CA GLU A 34 2.27 -6.31 12.27
C GLU A 34 1.79 -5.20 11.36
N THR A 35 2.71 -4.49 10.72
CA THR A 35 2.36 -3.35 9.85
C THR A 35 2.52 -3.65 8.37
N LEU A 36 2.90 -4.87 8.00
CA LEU A 36 2.95 -5.25 6.59
C LEU A 36 1.55 -5.16 5.99
N HIS A 37 1.44 -4.41 4.90
CA HIS A 37 0.14 -4.18 4.26
C HIS A 37 0.32 -3.85 2.78
N LEU A 38 -0.77 -3.96 2.04
CA LEU A 38 -0.81 -3.57 0.64
C LEU A 38 -1.60 -2.27 0.51
N THR A 39 -0.92 -1.19 0.19
CA THR A 39 -1.58 0.10 0.03
C THR A 39 -2.35 0.14 -1.29
N VAL A 40 -3.61 0.57 -1.21
CA VAL A 40 -4.44 0.82 -2.38
C VAL A 40 -4.34 2.29 -2.81
N ARG A 41 -4.43 3.19 -1.86
CA ARG A 41 -4.41 4.63 -2.15
C ARG A 41 -3.92 5.42 -0.95
N PHE A 42 -2.92 6.29 -1.17
CA PHE A 42 -2.55 7.30 -0.18
C PHE A 42 -3.46 8.51 -0.31
N ILE A 43 -3.93 9.00 0.81
CA ILE A 43 -4.77 10.20 0.87
C ILE A 43 -3.97 11.38 1.39
N GLY A 44 -3.18 11.16 2.45
CA GLY A 44 -2.40 12.19 3.09
C GLY A 44 -3.11 12.83 4.28
N GLU A 45 -2.71 14.03 4.63
CA GLU A 45 -3.28 14.74 5.77
C GLU A 45 -4.62 15.36 5.42
N ILE A 46 -5.62 15.11 6.27
CA ILE A 46 -6.97 15.64 6.09
C ILE A 46 -7.57 15.98 7.44
N SER A 47 -8.65 16.76 7.44
CA SER A 47 -9.36 17.09 8.67
C SER A 47 -10.07 15.86 9.23
N ILE A 48 -10.39 15.89 10.53
CA ILE A 48 -11.11 14.78 11.18
C ILE A 48 -12.49 14.60 10.55
N LEU A 49 -13.18 15.69 10.21
CA LEU A 49 -14.49 15.60 9.59
C LEU A 49 -14.42 14.97 8.22
N ASP A 50 -13.42 15.33 7.41
CA ASP A 50 -13.22 14.72 6.11
C ASP A 50 -12.86 13.24 6.25
N ALA A 51 -12.06 12.90 7.27
CA ALA A 51 -11.70 11.49 7.54
C ALA A 51 -12.95 10.65 7.83
N GLU A 52 -13.89 11.19 8.63
CA GLU A 52 -15.13 10.48 8.94
C GLU A 52 -15.98 10.26 7.69
N ASP A 53 -16.09 11.27 6.82
CA ASP A 53 -16.82 11.16 5.57
C ASP A 53 -16.20 10.09 4.67
N ILE A 54 -14.88 10.05 4.59
CA ILE A 54 -14.16 9.07 3.77
C ILE A 54 -14.40 7.65 4.31
N VAL A 55 -14.28 7.45 5.60
CA VAL A 55 -14.50 6.12 6.20
C VAL A 55 -15.92 5.64 5.94
N GLY A 56 -16.91 6.53 6.10
CA GLY A 56 -18.30 6.19 5.82
C GLY A 56 -18.54 5.81 4.36
N ALA A 57 -17.97 6.57 3.44
CA ALA A 57 -18.12 6.33 2.01
C ALA A 57 -17.44 5.01 1.59
N LEU A 58 -16.22 4.78 2.08
CA LEU A 58 -15.47 3.57 1.73
C LEU A 58 -16.13 2.31 2.30
N GLY A 59 -16.85 2.43 3.41
CA GLY A 59 -17.58 1.32 4.00
C GLY A 59 -18.65 0.74 3.10
N GLN A 60 -19.04 1.44 2.03
CA GLN A 60 -20.04 0.99 1.09
C GLN A 60 -19.45 0.24 -0.10
N ILE A 61 -18.14 0.10 -0.17
CA ILE A 61 -17.51 -0.65 -1.25
C ILE A 61 -17.92 -2.11 -1.14
N GLN A 62 -18.42 -2.67 -2.24
CA GLN A 62 -18.73 -4.07 -2.37
C GLN A 62 -17.86 -4.64 -3.47
N THR A 63 -16.91 -5.46 -3.08
CA THR A 63 -16.00 -6.13 -4.01
C THR A 63 -16.03 -7.63 -3.70
N PRO A 64 -16.23 -8.49 -4.71
CA PRO A 64 -16.12 -9.92 -4.47
C PRO A 64 -14.72 -10.27 -3.96
N PRO A 65 -14.59 -11.29 -3.10
CA PRO A 65 -13.27 -11.77 -2.71
C PRO A 65 -12.45 -12.17 -3.94
N PHE A 66 -11.15 -11.90 -3.89
CA PHE A 66 -10.26 -12.32 -4.96
C PHE A 66 -8.90 -12.74 -4.37
N GLU A 67 -8.16 -13.52 -5.13
CA GLU A 67 -6.85 -13.98 -4.71
C GLU A 67 -5.79 -12.93 -5.03
N LEU A 68 -4.83 -12.80 -4.13
CA LEU A 68 -3.60 -12.04 -4.37
C LEU A 68 -2.45 -13.02 -4.51
N ARG A 69 -1.64 -12.83 -5.55
CA ARG A 69 -0.44 -13.64 -5.76
C ARG A 69 0.75 -12.71 -5.79
N PHE A 70 1.73 -13.00 -4.97
CA PHE A 70 2.94 -12.21 -4.95
C PHE A 70 3.80 -12.54 -6.16
N GLY A 71 4.42 -11.50 -6.69
CA GLY A 71 5.30 -11.61 -7.85
C GLY A 71 6.75 -11.41 -7.45
N GLU A 72 7.44 -10.56 -8.20
CA GLU A 72 8.87 -10.36 -8.04
C GLU A 72 9.18 -9.30 -6.99
N LEU A 73 10.38 -9.41 -6.41
CA LEU A 73 10.96 -8.37 -5.58
C LEU A 73 11.38 -7.20 -6.44
N GLY A 74 11.27 -6.00 -5.86
CA GLY A 74 11.66 -4.79 -6.55
C GLY A 74 12.14 -3.73 -5.58
N SER A 75 12.45 -2.57 -6.14
CA SER A 75 12.90 -1.44 -5.34
C SER A 75 12.44 -0.14 -5.97
N PHE A 76 12.26 0.88 -5.12
CA PHE A 76 12.11 2.25 -5.58
C PHE A 76 13.40 3.00 -5.29
N SER A 77 13.81 3.84 -6.23
CA SER A 77 15.06 4.58 -6.14
C SER A 77 14.81 6.07 -6.37
N SER A 78 15.71 6.87 -5.79
CA SER A 78 15.78 8.30 -6.05
C SER A 78 17.16 8.54 -6.65
N GLY A 79 17.22 8.77 -7.97
CA GLY A 79 18.49 8.76 -8.67
C GLY A 79 19.12 7.38 -8.65
N SER A 80 20.38 7.30 -8.25
CA SER A 80 21.10 6.01 -8.11
C SER A 80 20.93 5.37 -6.76
N ARG A 81 20.11 5.96 -5.89
CA ARG A 81 19.99 5.54 -4.50
C ARG A 81 18.70 4.77 -4.29
N VAL A 82 18.80 3.54 -3.80
CA VAL A 82 17.65 2.73 -3.44
C VAL A 82 17.02 3.28 -2.16
N ARG A 83 15.71 3.47 -2.16
CA ARG A 83 14.96 4.02 -1.03
C ARG A 83 14.15 2.96 -0.30
N SER A 84 13.57 2.04 -1.03
CA SER A 84 12.75 0.99 -0.43
C SER A 84 12.83 -0.29 -1.23
N LEU A 85 12.57 -1.39 -0.53
CA LEU A 85 12.49 -2.72 -1.09
C LEU A 85 11.07 -3.23 -0.91
N TRP A 86 10.53 -3.89 -1.92
CA TRP A 86 9.15 -4.34 -1.89
C TRP A 86 8.96 -5.62 -2.68
N ILE A 87 7.83 -6.27 -2.46
CA ILE A 87 7.39 -7.40 -3.28
C ILE A 87 6.14 -6.95 -4.05
N GLY A 88 6.15 -7.22 -5.34
CA GLY A 88 5.03 -6.89 -6.23
C GLY A 88 4.00 -8.00 -6.28
N LEU A 89 3.00 -7.80 -7.12
CA LEU A 89 1.90 -8.75 -7.32
C LEU A 89 1.97 -9.27 -8.75
N GLY A 90 1.72 -10.55 -8.92
CA GLY A 90 1.76 -11.19 -10.23
C GLY A 90 0.53 -10.85 -11.08
N GLU A 91 -0.65 -10.93 -10.48
CA GLU A 91 -1.91 -10.60 -11.16
C GLU A 91 -2.53 -9.40 -10.46
N THR A 92 -2.77 -8.31 -11.21
CA THR A 92 -3.18 -7.04 -10.62
C THR A 92 -4.55 -6.53 -11.07
N SER A 93 -5.23 -7.21 -11.97
CA SER A 93 -6.49 -6.67 -12.54
C SER A 93 -7.56 -6.43 -11.48
N ASN A 94 -7.70 -7.31 -10.50
CA ASN A 94 -8.66 -7.13 -9.41
C ASN A 94 -8.28 -5.97 -8.50
N LEU A 95 -6.99 -5.80 -8.23
CA LEU A 95 -6.51 -4.67 -7.45
C LEU A 95 -6.72 -3.35 -8.19
N GLU A 96 -6.48 -3.35 -9.50
CA GLU A 96 -6.71 -2.15 -10.30
C GLU A 96 -8.19 -1.76 -10.31
N SER A 97 -9.09 -2.75 -10.37
CA SER A 97 -10.52 -2.50 -10.24
C SER A 97 -10.89 -1.92 -8.89
N LEU A 98 -10.33 -2.48 -7.82
CA LEU A 98 -10.55 -1.96 -6.47
C LEU A 98 -10.02 -0.53 -6.36
N LYS A 99 -8.83 -0.27 -6.89
CA LYS A 99 -8.23 1.08 -6.89
C LYS A 99 -9.15 2.08 -7.59
N ARG A 100 -9.72 1.71 -8.74
CA ARG A 100 -10.64 2.59 -9.45
C ARG A 100 -11.90 2.87 -8.65
N SER A 101 -12.43 1.87 -7.95
CA SER A 101 -13.60 2.06 -7.09
C SER A 101 -13.29 2.99 -5.92
N VAL A 102 -12.14 2.81 -5.28
CA VAL A 102 -11.67 3.68 -4.20
C VAL A 102 -11.51 5.11 -4.71
N ASP A 103 -10.85 5.28 -5.86
CA ASP A 103 -10.61 6.61 -6.43
C ASP A 103 -11.93 7.34 -6.73
N ARG A 104 -12.92 6.62 -7.28
CA ARG A 104 -14.22 7.20 -7.59
C ARG A 104 -14.93 7.67 -6.34
N ILE A 105 -14.89 6.86 -5.29
CA ILE A 105 -15.53 7.22 -4.02
C ILE A 105 -14.83 8.43 -3.39
N LEU A 106 -13.52 8.44 -3.39
CA LEU A 106 -12.74 9.54 -2.82
C LEU A 106 -13.00 10.85 -3.57
N THR A 107 -13.06 10.80 -4.89
CA THR A 107 -13.39 11.97 -5.70
C THR A 107 -14.80 12.47 -5.34
N GLY A 108 -15.73 11.56 -5.11
CA GLY A 108 -17.11 11.92 -4.74
C GLY A 108 -17.23 12.65 -3.42
N VAL A 109 -16.29 12.46 -2.50
CA VAL A 109 -16.27 13.16 -1.22
C VAL A 109 -15.23 14.30 -1.17
N GLY A 110 -14.72 14.70 -2.33
CA GLY A 110 -13.89 15.89 -2.44
C GLY A 110 -12.38 15.69 -2.38
N VAL A 111 -11.91 14.47 -2.40
CA VAL A 111 -10.47 14.21 -2.42
C VAL A 111 -9.95 14.38 -3.84
N GLU A 112 -8.81 15.05 -4.00
CA GLU A 112 -8.20 15.24 -5.32
C GLU A 112 -7.86 13.91 -5.97
N ALA A 113 -7.94 13.88 -7.30
CA ALA A 113 -7.58 12.70 -8.06
C ALA A 113 -6.09 12.37 -7.89
N ASP A 114 -5.79 11.06 -7.87
CA ASP A 114 -4.42 10.58 -7.82
C ASP A 114 -3.88 10.51 -9.24
N SER A 115 -2.83 11.29 -9.51
CA SER A 115 -2.23 11.35 -10.83
C SER A 115 -1.09 10.35 -11.02
N GLN A 116 -0.70 9.63 -9.97
CA GLN A 116 0.43 8.72 -10.04
C GLN A 116 0.00 7.35 -10.55
N LYS A 117 0.90 6.71 -11.29
CA LYS A 117 0.68 5.35 -11.75
C LYS A 117 0.63 4.41 -10.54
N TYR A 118 -0.39 3.56 -10.49
CA TYR A 118 -0.51 2.59 -9.41
C TYR A 118 0.39 1.40 -9.67
N ILE A 119 1.30 1.14 -8.74
CA ILE A 119 2.19 -0.02 -8.76
C ILE A 119 1.91 -0.80 -7.48
N PRO A 120 1.05 -1.83 -7.52
CA PRO A 120 0.73 -2.60 -6.32
C PRO A 120 1.95 -3.30 -5.76
N HIS A 121 2.19 -3.10 -4.47
CA HIS A 121 3.34 -3.71 -3.81
C HIS A 121 3.15 -3.71 -2.30
N VAL A 122 3.90 -4.57 -1.63
CA VAL A 122 4.03 -4.55 -0.17
C VAL A 122 5.47 -4.13 0.14
N THR A 123 5.64 -3.02 0.83
CA THR A 123 6.96 -2.56 1.24
C THR A 123 7.50 -3.48 2.34
N LEU A 124 8.69 -4.01 2.13
CA LEU A 124 9.34 -4.91 3.08
C LEU A 124 10.38 -4.20 3.93
N GLY A 125 11.01 -3.18 3.38
CA GLY A 125 12.05 -2.47 4.10
C GLY A 125 12.37 -1.13 3.47
N ARG A 126 13.01 -0.28 4.26
CA ARG A 126 13.45 1.04 3.82
C ARG A 126 14.94 1.15 4.02
N VAL A 127 15.61 1.70 3.02
CA VAL A 127 17.06 1.90 3.08
C VAL A 127 17.32 3.24 3.75
N GLY A 128 18.24 3.24 4.71
CA GLY A 128 18.61 4.45 5.43
C GLY A 128 19.18 5.51 4.50
N SER A 129 19.02 6.78 4.91
CA SER A 129 19.52 7.92 4.13
C SER A 129 21.04 8.01 4.15
N ARG A 130 21.68 7.34 5.09
CA ARG A 130 23.14 7.26 5.18
C ARG A 130 23.57 5.81 5.20
N LEU A 131 24.41 5.49 4.32
CA LEU A 131 24.95 4.13 4.19
C LEU A 131 26.41 4.12 4.59
#